data_ffe30acb860b6369141b1ab1de1d9657
#
_entry.id   ffe30acb860b6369141b1ab1de1d9657
#
_cell.length_a   1.000
_cell.length_b   1.000
_cell.length_c   1.000
_cell.angle_alpha   90.00
_cell.angle_beta   90.00
_cell.angle_gamma   90.00
#
_symmetry.space_group_name_H-M   'P 1'
#
loop_
_entity.id
_entity.type
_entity.pdbx_description
1 polymer ?
#
loop_
_entity_poly.entity_id
_entity_poly.type
_entity_poly.pdbx_seq_one_letter_code
_entity_poly.pdbx_strand_id
1 'polypeptide(L)'
;ASMVAGTTYRGQFEERMKQVISELHKHPEVILFIDEIHTIIGAGNAQGSLDAANILKPALARGEVQCIGATTTAEYAKSIEKDGALERRFQKVTVRPTTTDETLAILTRLSEHYATYHNVIYSNAVLKACVTLSERYLIDRAFPDKAIDVMDEVGARSHARQKAIGDTEAAAYAITTDDVASVV
;
A
#
# COMPACT_ATOMS: atom_id res chain seq x y z
N ALA A 1 2.03 5.94 11.30
CA ALA A 1 1.53 5.11 12.41
C ALA A 1 2.58 4.91 13.52
N SER A 2 3.84 4.64 13.18
CA SER A 2 4.91 4.41 14.18
C SER A 2 5.23 5.62 15.05
N MET A 3 5.03 6.84 14.59
CA MET A 3 5.29 8.07 15.36
C MET A 3 4.27 8.30 16.48
N VAL A 4 3.08 7.72 16.37
CA VAL A 4 2.03 7.81 17.40
C VAL A 4 2.20 6.70 18.46
N ALA A 5 2.80 5.57 18.07
CA ALA A 5 3.03 4.47 18.97
C ALA A 5 4.02 4.86 20.12
N GLY A 6 3.56 4.75 21.35
CA GLY A 6 4.36 5.06 22.55
C GLY A 6 4.28 6.51 23.04
N THR A 7 3.40 7.36 22.46
CA THR A 7 3.12 8.69 23.03
C THR A 7 1.88 8.61 23.92
N THR A 8 2.06 8.79 25.21
CA THR A 8 0.95 8.78 26.19
C THR A 8 0.26 10.16 26.27
N TYR A 9 0.90 11.20 25.77
CA TYR A 9 0.43 12.57 25.84
C TYR A 9 0.56 13.29 24.48
N ARG A 10 -0.43 14.09 24.14
CA ARG A 10 -0.54 14.95 22.97
C ARG A 10 0.73 15.79 22.71
N GLY A 11 1.28 16.41 23.76
CA GLY A 11 2.48 17.25 23.65
C GLY A 11 3.74 16.50 23.21
N GLN A 12 3.87 15.22 23.51
CA GLN A 12 5.04 14.43 23.09
C GLN A 12 5.05 14.15 21.60
N PHE A 13 3.89 13.96 20.99
CA PHE A 13 3.78 13.79 19.55
C PHE A 13 4.14 15.08 18.81
N GLU A 14 3.62 16.22 19.29
CA GLU A 14 3.94 17.53 18.71
C GLU A 14 5.44 17.82 18.78
N GLU A 15 6.08 17.53 19.92
CA GLU A 15 7.50 17.73 20.12
C GLU A 15 8.35 16.85 19.20
N ARG A 16 7.99 15.57 19.05
CA ARG A 16 8.67 14.67 18.12
C ARG A 16 8.53 15.13 16.67
N MET A 17 7.35 15.61 16.27
CA MET A 17 7.13 16.12 14.92
C MET A 17 8.00 17.36 14.65
N LYS A 18 8.08 18.30 15.61
CA LYS A 18 8.95 19.48 15.52
C LYS A 18 10.42 19.09 15.44
N GLN A 19 10.86 18.11 16.22
CA GLN A 19 12.23 17.58 16.16
C GLN A 19 12.53 16.99 14.78
N VAL A 20 11.64 16.17 14.21
CA VAL A 20 11.81 15.60 12.86
C VAL A 20 11.94 16.69 11.82
N ILE A 21 11.07 17.72 11.84
CA ILE A 21 11.15 18.84 10.92
C ILE A 21 12.46 19.61 11.09
N SER A 22 12.90 19.84 12.33
CA SER A 22 14.17 20.51 12.60
C SER A 22 15.37 19.71 12.08
N GLU A 23 15.33 18.38 12.18
CA GLU A 23 16.39 17.53 11.61
C GLU A 23 16.37 17.54 10.08
N LEU A 24 15.18 17.46 9.45
CA LEU A 24 15.05 17.56 8.01
C LEU A 24 15.58 18.90 7.45
N HIS A 25 15.43 19.98 8.20
CA HIS A 25 16.03 21.28 7.83
C HIS A 25 17.56 21.26 7.79
N LYS A 26 18.20 20.48 8.65
CA LYS A 26 19.67 20.33 8.67
C LYS A 26 20.17 19.37 7.57
N HIS A 27 19.28 18.55 7.03
CA HIS A 27 19.56 17.51 6.06
C HIS A 27 18.69 17.66 4.80
N PRO A 28 18.96 18.69 3.96
CA PRO A 28 18.16 18.97 2.76
C PRO A 28 18.22 17.87 1.70
N GLU A 29 19.18 16.93 1.81
CA GLU A 29 19.30 15.74 0.97
C GLU A 29 18.27 14.64 1.31
N VAL A 30 17.60 14.75 2.45
CA VAL A 30 16.60 13.77 2.91
C VAL A 30 15.22 14.11 2.37
N ILE A 31 14.57 13.15 1.75
CA ILE A 31 13.19 13.25 1.27
C ILE A 31 12.27 12.53 2.25
N LEU A 32 11.29 13.24 2.79
CA LEU A 32 10.28 12.69 3.66
C LEU A 32 9.19 11.98 2.82
N PHE A 33 8.99 10.67 3.03
CA PHE A 33 7.85 9.97 2.46
C PHE A 33 6.70 9.90 3.46
N ILE A 34 5.51 10.34 3.04
CA ILE A 34 4.30 10.32 3.87
C ILE A 34 3.24 9.53 3.13
N ASP A 35 2.93 8.35 3.65
CA ASP A 35 1.78 7.58 3.18
C ASP A 35 0.49 8.16 3.76
N GLU A 36 -0.62 8.05 3.00
CA GLU A 36 -1.93 8.59 3.38
C GLU A 36 -1.85 10.07 3.83
N ILE A 37 -1.08 10.90 3.10
CA ILE A 37 -0.78 12.29 3.48
C ILE A 37 -2.05 13.11 3.78
N HIS A 38 -3.19 12.76 3.17
CA HIS A 38 -4.47 13.40 3.41
C HIS A 38 -4.94 13.27 4.87
N THR A 39 -4.51 12.21 5.58
CA THR A 39 -4.85 12.02 7.00
C THR A 39 -4.19 13.04 7.89
N ILE A 40 -3.03 13.54 7.49
CA ILE A 40 -2.27 14.56 8.22
C ILE A 40 -2.74 15.97 7.83
N ILE A 41 -3.06 16.19 6.55
CA ILE A 41 -3.35 17.51 6.00
C ILE A 41 -4.85 17.84 6.06
N GLY A 42 -5.72 16.84 5.82
CA GLY A 42 -7.18 17.03 5.67
C GLY A 42 -7.99 16.88 6.94
N ALA A 43 -7.40 16.53 8.04
CA ALA A 43 -8.11 16.18 9.26
C ALA A 43 -8.52 17.41 10.08
N GLY A 44 -9.48 18.17 9.57
CA GLY A 44 -10.10 19.26 10.31
C GLY A 44 -10.93 18.85 11.53
N ASN A 45 -11.21 17.55 11.77
CA ASN A 45 -12.19 17.12 12.77
C ASN A 45 -11.78 15.93 13.68
N ALA A 46 -10.60 15.36 13.56
CA ALA A 46 -10.17 14.29 14.47
C ALA A 46 -9.14 14.79 15.48
N GLN A 47 -9.40 14.56 16.74
CA GLN A 47 -8.68 15.11 17.92
C GLN A 47 -7.18 14.77 18.04
N GLY A 48 -6.52 14.16 17.14
CA GLY A 48 -5.06 13.92 17.16
C GLY A 48 -4.36 14.31 15.87
N SER A 49 -5.10 14.50 14.79
CA SER A 49 -4.58 14.85 13.48
C SER A 49 -4.47 16.36 13.24
N LEU A 50 -5.24 17.16 14.00
CA LEU A 50 -5.16 18.64 13.99
C LEU A 50 -3.75 19.14 14.36
N ASP A 51 -3.06 18.44 15.24
CA ASP A 51 -1.75 18.87 15.75
C ASP A 51 -0.64 18.61 14.72
N ALA A 52 -0.68 17.45 14.07
CA ALA A 52 0.25 17.12 13.00
C ALA A 52 0.09 18.05 11.80
N ALA A 53 -1.17 18.33 11.40
CA ALA A 53 -1.49 19.26 10.33
C ALA A 53 -0.96 20.67 10.60
N ASN A 54 -1.16 21.18 11.82
CA ASN A 54 -0.72 22.51 12.20
C ASN A 54 0.81 22.69 12.22
N ILE A 55 1.56 21.60 12.38
CA ILE A 55 3.02 21.64 12.42
C ILE A 55 3.60 21.39 11.02
N LEU A 56 3.12 20.35 10.32
CA LEU A 56 3.68 19.90 9.06
C LEU A 56 3.25 20.80 7.87
N LYS A 57 1.99 21.23 7.85
CA LYS A 57 1.44 22.05 6.76
C LYS A 57 2.19 23.35 6.52
N PRO A 58 2.56 24.15 7.55
CA PRO A 58 3.39 25.32 7.36
C PRO A 58 4.78 25.01 6.79
N ALA A 59 5.44 23.95 7.24
CA ALA A 59 6.75 23.54 6.77
C ALA A 59 6.71 23.12 5.28
N LEU A 60 5.69 22.34 4.89
CA LEU A 60 5.46 21.98 3.49
C LEU A 60 5.09 23.19 2.62
N ALA A 61 4.21 24.07 3.12
CA ALA A 61 3.79 25.27 2.40
C ALA A 61 4.94 26.26 2.17
N ARG A 62 5.91 26.34 3.08
CA ARG A 62 7.13 27.16 2.90
C ARG A 62 8.22 26.49 2.07
N GLY A 63 8.07 25.19 1.77
CA GLY A 63 9.09 24.42 1.04
C GLY A 63 10.33 24.13 1.87
N GLU A 64 10.18 24.10 3.19
CA GLU A 64 11.26 23.82 4.13
C GLU A 64 11.69 22.36 4.16
N VAL A 65 10.81 21.46 3.70
CA VAL A 65 11.03 20.02 3.69
C VAL A 65 10.68 19.48 2.32
N GLN A 66 11.55 18.64 1.76
CA GLN A 66 11.23 17.87 0.56
C GLN A 66 10.35 16.68 0.96
N CYS A 67 9.21 16.51 0.28
CA CYS A 67 8.24 15.50 0.64
C CYS A 67 7.66 14.81 -0.59
N ILE A 68 7.51 13.49 -0.48
CA ILE A 68 6.70 12.67 -1.37
C ILE A 68 5.49 12.20 -0.57
N GLY A 69 4.29 12.64 -0.95
CA GLY A 69 3.04 12.22 -0.33
C GLY A 69 2.31 11.21 -1.19
N ALA A 70 1.88 10.10 -0.63
CA ALA A 70 0.97 9.16 -1.28
C ALA A 70 -0.45 9.35 -0.78
N THR A 71 -1.43 9.30 -1.69
CA THR A 71 -2.86 9.39 -1.36
C THR A 71 -3.71 8.90 -2.53
N THR A 72 -5.01 8.73 -2.34
CA THR A 72 -5.93 8.44 -3.42
C THR A 72 -6.29 9.72 -4.20
N THR A 73 -6.72 9.56 -5.46
CA THR A 73 -7.16 10.70 -6.29
C THR A 73 -8.36 11.43 -5.68
N ALA A 74 -9.27 10.71 -5.03
CA ALA A 74 -10.44 11.28 -4.38
C ALA A 74 -10.05 12.12 -3.15
N GLU A 75 -9.16 11.63 -2.30
CA GLU A 75 -8.69 12.35 -1.12
C GLU A 75 -7.77 13.52 -1.50
N TYR A 76 -6.96 13.39 -2.58
CA TYR A 76 -6.19 14.49 -3.13
C TYR A 76 -7.09 15.68 -3.51
N ALA A 77 -8.15 15.43 -4.29
CA ALA A 77 -9.09 16.46 -4.71
C ALA A 77 -9.86 17.11 -3.53
N LYS A 78 -10.07 16.35 -2.47
CA LYS A 78 -10.80 16.82 -1.29
C LYS A 78 -9.94 17.62 -0.33
N SER A 79 -8.67 17.24 -0.16
CA SER A 79 -7.81 17.72 0.93
C SER A 79 -6.66 18.62 0.46
N ILE A 80 -6.02 18.32 -0.69
CA ILE A 80 -4.83 19.02 -1.15
C ILE A 80 -5.18 20.05 -2.23
N GLU A 81 -5.96 19.67 -3.22
CA GLU A 81 -6.33 20.53 -4.35
C GLU A 81 -7.16 21.76 -3.92
N LYS A 82 -7.90 21.64 -2.82
CA LYS A 82 -8.67 22.76 -2.24
C LYS A 82 -7.83 23.72 -1.40
N ASP A 83 -6.61 23.34 -1.06
CA ASP A 83 -5.70 24.14 -0.26
C ASP A 83 -4.66 24.80 -1.15
N GLY A 84 -4.92 26.04 -1.55
CA GLY A 84 -4.04 26.77 -2.47
C GLY A 84 -2.60 26.99 -1.99
N ALA A 85 -2.30 26.81 -0.70
CA ALA A 85 -0.94 26.85 -0.19
C ALA A 85 -0.19 25.53 -0.48
N LEU A 86 -0.88 24.40 -0.40
CA LEU A 86 -0.32 23.09 -0.68
C LEU A 86 -0.34 22.75 -2.17
N GLU A 87 -1.40 23.09 -2.88
CA GLU A 87 -1.52 22.87 -4.32
C GLU A 87 -0.34 23.42 -5.10
N ARG A 88 0.12 24.64 -4.72
CA ARG A 88 1.28 25.30 -5.36
C ARG A 88 2.63 24.64 -5.03
N ARG A 89 2.68 23.74 -4.05
CA ARG A 89 3.92 23.12 -3.56
C ARG A 89 4.04 21.65 -3.92
N PHE A 90 2.92 21.00 -4.23
CA PHE A 90 2.92 19.60 -4.63
C PHE A 90 2.68 19.46 -6.13
N GLN A 91 3.60 18.78 -6.79
CA GLN A 91 3.40 18.32 -8.16
C GLN A 91 2.65 16.99 -8.14
N LYS A 92 1.47 16.95 -8.73
CA LYS A 92 0.67 15.71 -8.84
C LYS A 92 1.32 14.73 -9.81
N VAL A 93 1.60 13.52 -9.33
CA VAL A 93 2.05 12.38 -10.13
C VAL A 93 0.98 11.30 -10.04
N THR A 94 0.30 11.03 -11.15
CA THR A 94 -0.75 10.00 -11.19
C THR A 94 -0.14 8.63 -11.46
N VAL A 95 -0.27 7.73 -10.50
CA VAL A 95 0.06 6.31 -10.65
C VAL A 95 -1.17 5.59 -11.18
N ARG A 96 -1.06 5.03 -12.40
CA ARG A 96 -2.16 4.28 -13.03
C ARG A 96 -2.12 2.81 -12.63
N PRO A 97 -3.27 2.13 -12.59
CA PRO A 97 -3.28 0.67 -12.50
C PRO A 97 -2.45 0.04 -13.61
N THR A 98 -1.84 -1.08 -13.32
CA THR A 98 -1.10 -1.86 -14.33
C THR A 98 -2.06 -2.51 -15.32
N THR A 99 -1.58 -2.75 -16.54
CA THR A 99 -2.28 -3.57 -17.54
C THR A 99 -2.27 -5.05 -17.15
N THR A 100 -3.07 -5.87 -17.82
CA THR A 100 -3.08 -7.33 -17.64
C THR A 100 -1.72 -7.96 -17.89
N ASP A 101 -1.01 -7.52 -18.95
CA ASP A 101 0.30 -8.05 -19.30
C ASP A 101 1.37 -7.65 -18.27
N GLU A 102 1.37 -6.38 -17.82
CA GLU A 102 2.25 -5.91 -16.76
C GLU A 102 1.97 -6.64 -15.44
N THR A 103 0.68 -6.85 -15.12
CA THR A 103 0.27 -7.60 -13.93
C THR A 103 0.76 -9.04 -14.00
N LEU A 104 0.61 -9.71 -15.14
CA LEU A 104 1.13 -11.07 -15.32
C LEU A 104 2.66 -11.14 -15.13
N ALA A 105 3.38 -10.16 -15.65
CA ALA A 105 4.83 -10.08 -15.44
C ALA A 105 5.20 -9.89 -13.95
N ILE A 106 4.42 -9.10 -13.22
CA ILE A 106 4.58 -8.92 -11.76
C ILE A 106 4.32 -10.24 -11.03
N LEU A 107 3.17 -10.89 -11.29
CA LEU A 107 2.83 -12.18 -10.67
C LEU A 107 3.91 -13.24 -10.95
N THR A 108 4.43 -13.29 -12.18
CA THR A 108 5.50 -14.23 -12.55
C THR A 108 6.76 -14.03 -11.70
N ARG A 109 7.13 -12.78 -11.41
CA ARG A 109 8.29 -12.50 -10.53
C ARG A 109 8.03 -12.80 -9.07
N LEU A 110 6.82 -12.58 -8.61
CA LEU A 110 6.42 -12.82 -7.22
C LEU A 110 6.15 -14.30 -6.92
N SER A 111 5.82 -15.10 -7.96
CA SER A 111 5.36 -16.48 -7.81
C SER A 111 6.35 -17.38 -7.07
N GLU A 112 7.66 -17.20 -7.25
CA GLU A 112 8.67 -17.99 -6.55
C GLU A 112 8.64 -17.74 -5.02
N HIS A 113 8.45 -16.49 -4.63
CA HIS A 113 8.37 -16.11 -3.23
C HIS A 113 7.12 -16.71 -2.56
N TYR A 114 5.96 -16.55 -3.19
CA TYR A 114 4.70 -17.12 -2.70
C TYR A 114 4.68 -18.65 -2.76
N ALA A 115 5.28 -19.25 -3.80
CA ALA A 115 5.44 -20.70 -3.92
C ALA A 115 6.21 -21.28 -2.74
N THR A 116 7.33 -20.64 -2.38
CA THR A 116 8.14 -21.04 -1.22
C THR A 116 7.39 -20.86 0.09
N TYR A 117 6.70 -19.74 0.25
CA TYR A 117 5.97 -19.41 1.48
C TYR A 117 4.80 -20.36 1.75
N HIS A 118 4.02 -20.68 0.70
CA HIS A 118 2.84 -21.55 0.82
C HIS A 118 3.13 -23.04 0.54
N ASN A 119 4.36 -23.42 0.15
CA ASN A 119 4.72 -24.76 -0.30
C ASN A 119 3.83 -25.25 -1.46
N VAL A 120 3.71 -24.44 -2.52
CA VAL A 120 2.87 -24.71 -3.70
C VAL A 120 3.61 -24.41 -5.00
N ILE A 121 3.06 -24.83 -6.14
CA ILE A 121 3.60 -24.57 -7.46
C ILE A 121 2.57 -23.76 -8.26
N TYR A 122 2.98 -22.59 -8.74
CA TYR A 122 2.19 -21.75 -9.65
C TYR A 122 2.64 -21.97 -11.09
N SER A 123 1.81 -22.59 -11.92
CA SER A 123 2.05 -22.69 -13.36
C SER A 123 1.69 -21.36 -14.05
N ASN A 124 2.21 -21.12 -15.25
CA ASN A 124 1.82 -19.95 -16.07
C ASN A 124 0.31 -19.89 -16.34
N ALA A 125 -0.35 -21.05 -16.47
CA ALA A 125 -1.80 -21.11 -16.64
C ALA A 125 -2.55 -20.59 -15.39
N VAL A 126 -2.06 -20.93 -14.19
CA VAL A 126 -2.62 -20.47 -12.91
C VAL A 126 -2.41 -18.96 -12.75
N LEU A 127 -1.21 -18.44 -13.04
CA LEU A 127 -0.95 -17.00 -12.95
C LEU A 127 -1.83 -16.19 -13.93
N LYS A 128 -2.02 -16.69 -15.16
CA LYS A 128 -2.97 -16.11 -16.11
C LYS A 128 -4.40 -16.16 -15.61
N ALA A 129 -4.82 -17.26 -14.97
CA ALA A 129 -6.15 -17.38 -14.36
C ALA A 129 -6.34 -16.36 -13.23
N CYS A 130 -5.33 -16.15 -12.36
CA CYS A 130 -5.39 -15.11 -11.33
C CYS A 130 -5.65 -13.72 -11.92
N VAL A 131 -4.95 -13.35 -12.99
CA VAL A 131 -5.17 -12.07 -13.68
C VAL A 131 -6.55 -12.01 -14.31
N THR A 132 -6.91 -12.99 -15.14
CA THR A 132 -8.15 -12.95 -15.93
C THR A 132 -9.41 -13.00 -15.05
N LEU A 133 -9.41 -13.86 -14.02
CA LEU A 133 -10.57 -13.99 -13.13
C LEU A 133 -10.71 -12.77 -12.21
N SER A 134 -9.61 -12.26 -11.66
CA SER A 134 -9.65 -11.03 -10.87
C SER A 134 -10.06 -9.80 -11.70
N GLU A 135 -9.68 -9.73 -12.98
CA GLU A 135 -10.15 -8.66 -13.88
C GLU A 135 -11.68 -8.71 -14.04
N ARG A 136 -12.21 -9.91 -14.25
CA ARG A 136 -13.62 -10.12 -14.58
C ARG A 136 -14.55 -9.97 -13.38
N TYR A 137 -14.14 -10.41 -12.22
CA TYR A 137 -15.02 -10.55 -11.05
C TYR A 137 -14.73 -9.57 -9.93
N LEU A 138 -13.49 -9.05 -9.80
CA LEU A 138 -13.12 -8.07 -8.78
C LEU A 138 -13.05 -6.66 -9.39
N ILE A 139 -14.23 -6.09 -9.68
CA ILE A 139 -14.36 -4.82 -10.40
C ILE A 139 -14.09 -3.58 -9.53
N ASP A 140 -14.19 -3.71 -8.23
CA ASP A 140 -14.02 -2.65 -7.22
C ASP A 140 -12.56 -2.43 -6.81
N ARG A 141 -11.64 -3.27 -7.29
CA ARG A 141 -10.21 -3.23 -6.97
C ARG A 141 -9.36 -3.03 -8.23
N ALA A 142 -8.20 -2.40 -8.05
CA ALA A 142 -7.26 -2.12 -9.14
C ALA A 142 -6.18 -3.20 -9.26
N PHE A 143 -5.59 -3.33 -10.44
CA PHE A 143 -4.35 -4.04 -10.67
C PHE A 143 -3.15 -3.22 -10.16
N PRO A 144 -2.05 -3.90 -9.70
CA PRO A 144 -1.85 -5.35 -9.67
C PRO A 144 -2.45 -6.04 -8.43
N ASP A 145 -2.84 -5.31 -7.40
CA ASP A 145 -3.15 -5.82 -6.05
C ASP A 145 -4.21 -6.92 -6.08
N LYS A 146 -5.32 -6.72 -6.78
CA LYS A 146 -6.39 -7.73 -6.84
C LYS A 146 -5.94 -9.09 -7.38
N ALA A 147 -4.97 -9.11 -8.29
CA ALA A 147 -4.45 -10.37 -8.83
C ALA A 147 -3.41 -11.01 -7.90
N ILE A 148 -2.64 -10.18 -7.18
CA ILE A 148 -1.71 -10.63 -6.13
C ILE A 148 -2.49 -11.24 -4.98
N ASP A 149 -3.58 -10.60 -4.53
CA ASP A 149 -4.46 -11.11 -3.48
C ASP A 149 -5.03 -12.49 -3.84
N VAL A 150 -5.50 -12.67 -5.09
CA VAL A 150 -6.01 -13.96 -5.56
C VAL A 150 -4.90 -15.02 -5.57
N MET A 151 -3.69 -14.67 -6.01
CA MET A 151 -2.55 -15.59 -6.02
C MET A 151 -2.17 -16.01 -4.58
N ASP A 152 -2.13 -15.07 -3.65
CA ASP A 152 -1.84 -15.34 -2.23
C ASP A 152 -2.92 -16.21 -1.59
N GLU A 153 -4.19 -15.85 -1.76
CA GLU A 153 -5.31 -16.57 -1.18
C GLU A 153 -5.41 -18.01 -1.69
N VAL A 154 -5.23 -18.25 -2.99
CA VAL A 154 -5.24 -19.61 -3.52
C VAL A 154 -4.07 -20.44 -2.99
N GLY A 155 -2.89 -19.82 -2.82
CA GLY A 155 -1.75 -20.46 -2.17
C GLY A 155 -2.02 -20.84 -0.73
N ALA A 156 -2.56 -19.92 0.06
CA ALA A 156 -2.90 -20.11 1.46
C ALA A 156 -3.94 -21.22 1.64
N ARG A 157 -5.02 -21.23 0.83
CA ARG A 157 -6.06 -22.28 0.88
C ARG A 157 -5.52 -23.64 0.50
N SER A 158 -4.66 -23.71 -0.52
CA SER A 158 -4.05 -24.96 -0.95
C SER A 158 -3.13 -25.55 0.15
N HIS A 159 -2.32 -24.68 0.77
CA HIS A 159 -1.49 -25.07 1.90
C HIS A 159 -2.31 -25.57 3.11
N ALA A 160 -3.38 -24.85 3.46
CA ALA A 160 -4.27 -25.24 4.56
C ALA A 160 -4.95 -26.59 4.28
N ARG A 161 -5.36 -26.85 3.03
CA ARG A 161 -5.96 -28.14 2.61
C ARG A 161 -4.97 -29.29 2.73
N GLN A 162 -3.69 -29.11 2.34
CA GLN A 162 -2.64 -30.13 2.52
C GLN A 162 -2.44 -30.48 3.98
N LYS A 163 -2.33 -29.48 4.85
CA LYS A 163 -2.18 -29.70 6.30
C LYS A 163 -3.38 -30.47 6.92
N ALA A 164 -4.59 -30.17 6.46
CA ALA A 164 -5.79 -30.85 6.97
C ALA A 164 -5.85 -32.34 6.61
N ILE A 165 -5.19 -32.75 5.51
CA ILE A 165 -5.09 -34.14 5.07
C ILE A 165 -3.99 -34.93 5.84
N GLY A 166 -3.20 -34.22 6.68
CA GLY A 166 -2.15 -34.84 7.51
C GLY A 166 -0.83 -35.06 6.79
N ASP A 167 -0.65 -34.49 5.60
CA ASP A 167 0.55 -34.67 4.76
C ASP A 167 1.51 -33.48 4.95
N THR A 168 2.17 -33.46 6.12
CA THR A 168 3.10 -32.37 6.50
C THR A 168 4.46 -32.46 5.83
N GLU A 169 4.78 -33.58 5.17
CA GLU A 169 6.03 -33.80 4.40
C GLU A 169 5.76 -33.89 2.88
N ALA A 170 4.55 -33.56 2.42
CA ALA A 170 4.18 -33.65 1.01
C ALA A 170 5.01 -32.73 0.11
N ALA A 171 5.26 -33.22 -1.10
CA ALA A 171 5.75 -32.40 -2.19
C ALA A 171 4.84 -31.19 -2.41
N ALA A 172 5.41 -30.05 -2.88
CA ALA A 172 4.68 -28.83 -3.14
C ALA A 172 3.43 -29.09 -4.01
N TYR A 173 2.28 -28.61 -3.59
CA TYR A 173 1.00 -28.81 -4.31
C TYR A 173 0.96 -27.98 -5.59
N ALA A 174 0.67 -28.63 -6.72
CA ALA A 174 0.47 -27.95 -7.97
C ALA A 174 -0.95 -27.33 -8.02
N ILE A 175 -1.03 -26.04 -7.86
CA ILE A 175 -2.32 -25.31 -7.95
C ILE A 175 -2.91 -25.45 -9.34
N THR A 176 -4.22 -25.62 -9.40
CA THR A 176 -5.00 -25.71 -10.63
C THR A 176 -5.77 -24.41 -10.91
N THR A 177 -6.26 -24.25 -12.14
CA THR A 177 -7.15 -23.14 -12.49
C THR A 177 -8.49 -23.19 -11.77
N ASP A 178 -8.93 -24.38 -11.39
CA ASP A 178 -10.17 -24.58 -10.63
C ASP A 178 -10.01 -24.12 -9.18
N ASP A 179 -8.81 -24.31 -8.60
CA ASP A 179 -8.50 -23.74 -7.28
C ASP A 179 -8.60 -22.21 -7.31
N VAL A 180 -8.09 -21.56 -8.37
CA VAL A 180 -8.21 -20.09 -8.55
C VAL A 180 -9.67 -19.69 -8.68
N ALA A 181 -10.46 -20.40 -9.49
CA ALA A 181 -11.88 -20.10 -9.66
C ALA A 181 -12.69 -20.26 -8.37
N SER A 182 -12.24 -21.07 -7.43
CA SER A 182 -12.89 -21.25 -6.12
C SER A 182 -12.66 -20.11 -5.13
N VAL A 183 -11.68 -19.24 -5.43
CA VAL A 183 -11.26 -18.11 -4.57
C VAL A 183 -11.90 -16.80 -5.02
N VAL A 184 -12.13 -16.65 -6.31
CA VAL A 184 -12.69 -15.44 -6.93
C VAL A 184 -14.21 -15.51 -6.95
#